data_7dc51156910557cd32d0e8196725bead
#
_entry.id   7dc51156910557cd32d0e8196725bead
#
_cell.length_a   1.000
_cell.length_b   1.000
_cell.length_c   1.000
_cell.angle_alpha   90.00
_cell.angle_beta   90.00
_cell.angle_gamma   90.00
#
_symmetry.space_group_name_H-M   'P 1'
#
loop_
_entity.id
_entity.type
_entity.pdbx_description
1 polymer ?
#
loop_
_entity_poly.entity_id
_entity_poly.type
_entity_poly.pdbx_seq_one_letter_code
_entity_poly.pdbx_strand_id
1 'polypeptide(L)'
;MIINARHTYFGEIEKAIQACELEGLEAWLVADFFKTNISRTMFEELNGRPMLVFHSAPEVSWQSLIKRGVDIFGAVFFLLIFGLPFAFFALLVKFKSPGPIFFRQQRAGLHGEPFTMLKFRTMVSDAEQLRKELEQYNEMTGPVFKITNDPRITGVGKVLRKYSIDEWPQLFNVLKGEMSLVGPRPLPLDEVARFDDMAHRRRLSVKPGLTCLWQVRGRNNVRDFRDWVRLDLEYIDNWSLWLDFTILVRTVPVVLVGAGAK
;
A
#
# COMPACT_ATOMS: atom_id res chain seq x y z
N MET A 1 -16.47 16.63 33.09
CA MET A 1 -15.32 17.58 33.14
C MET A 1 -14.28 17.18 32.09
N ILE A 2 -13.66 18.12 31.33
CA ILE A 2 -12.59 17.81 30.37
C ILE A 2 -11.28 18.30 30.97
N ILE A 3 -10.29 17.39 31.11
CA ILE A 3 -8.98 17.68 31.68
C ILE A 3 -7.96 17.63 30.52
N ASN A 4 -7.31 18.76 30.25
CA ASN A 4 -6.21 18.86 29.30
C ASN A 4 -4.97 19.33 30.06
N ALA A 5 -4.06 18.41 30.35
CA ALA A 5 -2.85 18.70 31.10
C ALA A 5 -1.64 17.97 30.55
N ARG A 6 -0.46 18.57 30.66
CA ARG A 6 0.81 17.95 30.25
C ARG A 6 1.18 16.81 31.19
N HIS A 7 1.92 15.82 30.69
CA HIS A 7 2.38 14.65 31.45
C HIS A 7 3.13 14.98 32.78
N THR A 8 3.67 16.18 32.92
CA THR A 8 4.34 16.64 34.14
C THR A 8 3.40 16.82 35.36
N TYR A 9 2.07 16.80 35.14
CA TYR A 9 1.07 17.08 36.19
C TYR A 9 0.23 15.86 36.58
N PHE A 10 0.73 14.63 36.38
CA PHE A 10 -0.06 13.42 36.68
C PHE A 10 -0.65 13.37 38.10
N GLY A 11 0.07 13.82 39.13
CA GLY A 11 -0.45 13.84 40.49
C GLY A 11 -1.59 14.84 40.72
N GLU A 12 -1.66 15.92 39.95
CA GLU A 12 -2.77 16.88 40.02
C GLU A 12 -3.99 16.37 39.18
N ILE A 13 -3.71 15.71 38.10
CA ILE A 13 -4.74 15.04 37.28
C ILE A 13 -5.44 13.97 38.13
N GLU A 14 -4.68 13.14 38.84
CA GLU A 14 -5.23 12.11 39.74
C GLU A 14 -6.16 12.71 40.79
N LYS A 15 -5.76 13.81 41.47
CA LYS A 15 -6.62 14.50 42.43
C LYS A 15 -7.89 15.06 41.80
N ALA A 16 -7.80 15.60 40.59
CA ALA A 16 -8.97 16.12 39.87
C ALA A 16 -9.92 15.00 39.46
N ILE A 17 -9.41 13.85 39.06
CA ILE A 17 -10.25 12.67 38.75
C ILE A 17 -10.94 12.15 40.01
N GLN A 18 -10.19 12.01 41.13
CA GLN A 18 -10.77 11.60 42.42
C GLN A 18 -11.86 12.56 42.90
N ALA A 19 -11.68 13.87 42.72
CA ALA A 19 -12.71 14.85 43.04
C ALA A 19 -13.98 14.67 42.16
N CYS A 20 -13.81 14.37 40.88
CA CYS A 20 -14.93 14.07 40.01
C CYS A 20 -15.67 12.77 40.40
N GLU A 21 -14.90 11.74 40.81
CA GLU A 21 -15.47 10.47 41.29
C GLU A 21 -16.31 10.67 42.57
N LEU A 22 -15.84 11.46 43.51
CA LEU A 22 -16.58 11.78 44.72
C LEU A 22 -17.90 12.51 44.47
N GLU A 23 -17.93 13.37 43.47
CA GLU A 23 -19.13 14.13 43.05
C GLU A 23 -19.99 13.40 42.01
N GLY A 24 -19.61 12.18 41.58
CA GLY A 24 -20.32 11.41 40.58
C GLY A 24 -20.28 12.04 39.15
N LEU A 25 -19.23 12.82 38.86
CA LEU A 25 -19.07 13.50 37.59
C LEU A 25 -18.15 12.71 36.64
N GLU A 26 -18.49 12.69 35.37
CA GLU A 26 -17.59 12.14 34.34
C GLU A 26 -16.36 13.05 34.16
N ALA A 27 -15.16 12.44 34.24
CA ALA A 27 -13.90 13.09 33.92
C ALA A 27 -13.37 12.58 32.56
N TRP A 28 -13.15 13.50 31.62
CA TRP A 28 -12.59 13.23 30.30
C TRP A 28 -11.17 13.77 30.25
N LEU A 29 -10.20 12.88 30.12
CA LEU A 29 -8.78 13.23 30.03
C LEU A 29 -8.31 13.22 28.57
N VAL A 30 -7.74 14.34 28.11
CA VAL A 30 -7.09 14.40 26.81
C VAL A 30 -5.77 13.63 26.88
N ALA A 31 -5.69 12.49 26.20
CA ALA A 31 -4.57 11.55 26.26
C ALA A 31 -3.54 11.78 25.13
N ASP A 32 -3.14 13.02 24.88
CA ASP A 32 -2.08 13.38 23.92
C ASP A 32 -0.68 13.47 24.57
N PHE A 33 -0.45 12.65 25.59
CA PHE A 33 0.81 12.62 26.35
C PHE A 33 2.03 12.30 25.50
N PHE A 34 1.83 11.53 24.43
CA PHE A 34 2.88 11.14 23.50
C PHE A 34 2.50 11.61 22.10
N LYS A 35 3.34 12.44 21.52
CA LYS A 35 3.20 12.86 20.13
C LYS A 35 3.59 11.69 19.21
N THR A 36 2.67 10.76 19.05
CA THR A 36 2.84 9.66 18.09
C THR A 36 2.09 9.99 16.81
N ASN A 37 2.79 10.38 15.78
CA ASN A 37 2.20 10.62 14.44
C ASN A 37 1.88 9.32 13.70
N ILE A 38 2.15 8.14 14.29
CA ILE A 38 2.33 6.89 13.57
C ILE A 38 1.43 5.77 14.10
N SER A 39 0.89 5.88 15.32
CA SER A 39 0.15 4.79 15.97
C SER A 39 -1.24 5.22 16.42
N ARG A 40 -2.18 4.26 16.39
CA ARG A 40 -3.45 4.39 17.10
C ARG A 40 -3.23 4.04 18.56
N THR A 41 -3.77 4.84 19.43
CA THR A 41 -3.71 4.61 20.88
C THR A 41 -5.04 3.99 21.31
N MET A 42 -4.97 2.86 21.98
CA MET A 42 -6.13 2.17 22.57
C MET A 42 -5.84 1.88 24.04
N PHE A 43 -6.90 1.90 24.87
CA PHE A 43 -6.83 1.41 26.23
C PHE A 43 -7.19 -0.07 26.23
N GLU A 44 -6.29 -0.91 26.75
CA GLU A 44 -6.47 -2.34 26.91
C GLU A 44 -6.22 -2.73 28.37
N GLU A 45 -6.70 -3.88 28.78
CA GLU A 45 -6.49 -4.42 30.12
C GLU A 45 -5.64 -5.69 30.02
N LEU A 46 -4.53 -5.71 30.75
CA LEU A 46 -3.69 -6.89 30.87
C LEU A 46 -3.61 -7.30 32.35
N ASN A 47 -4.19 -8.45 32.70
CA ASN A 47 -4.20 -8.98 34.08
C ASN A 47 -4.75 -7.98 35.11
N GLY A 48 -5.85 -7.28 34.81
CA GLY A 48 -6.47 -6.30 35.70
C GLY A 48 -5.75 -4.95 35.75
N ARG A 49 -4.75 -4.71 34.90
CA ARG A 49 -4.03 -3.42 34.79
C ARG A 49 -4.38 -2.72 33.49
N PRO A 50 -4.91 -1.48 33.55
CA PRO A 50 -5.16 -0.72 32.34
C PRO A 50 -3.82 -0.31 31.70
N MET A 51 -3.73 -0.57 30.39
CA MET A 51 -2.55 -0.26 29.59
C MET A 51 -2.92 0.63 28.40
N LEU A 52 -2.04 1.59 28.12
CA LEU A 52 -2.12 2.37 26.90
C LEU A 52 -1.30 1.68 25.81
N VAL A 53 -1.97 1.08 24.84
CA VAL A 53 -1.32 0.31 23.78
C VAL A 53 -1.24 1.15 22.51
N PHE A 54 -0.07 1.18 21.89
CA PHE A 54 0.21 1.89 20.66
C PHE A 54 0.28 0.91 19.48
N HIS A 55 -0.78 0.84 18.67
CA HIS A 55 -0.83 -0.03 17.50
C HIS A 55 -0.29 0.69 16.27
N SER A 56 0.83 0.23 15.74
CA SER A 56 1.45 0.77 14.51
C SER A 56 1.06 -0.02 13.25
N ALA A 57 0.44 -1.18 13.39
CA ALA A 57 -0.04 -2.05 12.33
C ALA A 57 -1.43 -2.62 12.67
N PRO A 58 -2.21 -3.06 11.69
CA PRO A 58 -3.45 -3.80 11.94
C PRO A 58 -3.14 -5.07 12.73
N GLU A 59 -3.96 -5.35 13.72
CA GLU A 59 -3.85 -6.60 14.51
C GLU A 59 -4.05 -7.84 13.63
N VAL A 60 -3.40 -8.93 14.03
CA VAL A 60 -3.69 -10.26 13.49
C VAL A 60 -5.07 -10.69 13.99
N SER A 61 -6.09 -10.44 13.19
CA SER A 61 -7.48 -10.73 13.51
C SER A 61 -8.04 -11.82 12.59
N TRP A 62 -9.18 -12.40 12.94
CA TRP A 62 -9.92 -13.31 12.05
C TRP A 62 -10.22 -12.67 10.68
N GLN A 63 -10.34 -11.35 10.64
CA GLN A 63 -10.52 -10.59 9.40
C GLN A 63 -9.31 -10.71 8.46
N SER A 64 -8.09 -10.82 8.99
CA SER A 64 -6.88 -11.02 8.18
C SER A 64 -6.86 -12.43 7.53
N LEU A 65 -7.43 -13.43 8.17
CA LEU A 65 -7.62 -14.77 7.60
C LEU A 65 -8.65 -14.74 6.47
N ILE A 66 -9.78 -14.07 6.67
CA ILE A 66 -10.79 -13.88 5.60
C ILE A 66 -10.16 -13.10 4.43
N LYS A 67 -9.43 -12.02 4.71
CA LYS A 67 -8.71 -11.28 3.67
C LYS A 67 -7.82 -12.20 2.85
N ARG A 68 -7.04 -13.06 3.51
CA ARG A 68 -6.19 -14.04 2.82
C ARG A 68 -6.99 -15.01 1.96
N GLY A 69 -8.14 -15.49 2.46
CA GLY A 69 -9.08 -16.32 1.70
C GLY A 69 -9.60 -15.61 0.44
N VAL A 70 -10.02 -14.34 0.58
CA VAL A 70 -10.47 -13.50 -0.54
C VAL A 70 -9.34 -13.26 -1.55
N ASP A 71 -8.11 -13.00 -1.09
CA ASP A 71 -6.94 -12.82 -1.95
C ASP A 71 -6.68 -14.07 -2.82
N ILE A 72 -6.68 -15.25 -2.21
CA ILE A 72 -6.46 -16.52 -2.92
C ILE A 72 -7.60 -16.79 -3.89
N PHE A 73 -8.86 -16.72 -3.41
CA PHE A 73 -10.03 -16.98 -4.23
C PHE A 73 -10.09 -16.02 -5.42
N GLY A 74 -9.91 -14.71 -5.18
CA GLY A 74 -9.93 -13.71 -6.24
C GLY A 74 -8.82 -13.90 -7.27
N ALA A 75 -7.59 -14.24 -6.83
CA ALA A 75 -6.47 -14.50 -7.72
C ALA A 75 -6.71 -15.76 -8.57
N VAL A 76 -7.18 -16.86 -7.97
CA VAL A 76 -7.50 -18.10 -8.69
C VAL A 76 -8.65 -17.86 -9.67
N PHE A 77 -9.73 -17.23 -9.23
CA PHE A 77 -10.90 -16.92 -10.04
C PHE A 77 -10.52 -16.08 -11.27
N PHE A 78 -9.70 -15.04 -11.07
CA PHE A 78 -9.21 -14.22 -12.17
C PHE A 78 -8.37 -15.04 -13.16
N LEU A 79 -7.43 -15.86 -12.68
CA LEU A 79 -6.57 -16.67 -13.54
C LEU A 79 -7.37 -17.74 -14.31
N LEU A 80 -8.43 -18.29 -13.75
CA LEU A 80 -9.31 -19.23 -14.45
C LEU A 80 -10.11 -18.54 -15.57
N ILE A 81 -10.67 -17.36 -15.31
CA ILE A 81 -11.46 -16.63 -16.33
C ILE A 81 -10.56 -16.04 -17.41
N PHE A 82 -9.45 -15.45 -17.02
CA PHE A 82 -8.56 -14.71 -17.93
C PHE A 82 -7.31 -15.52 -18.33
N GLY A 83 -7.28 -16.83 -18.09
CA GLY A 83 -6.13 -17.68 -18.42
C GLY A 83 -5.78 -17.70 -19.91
N LEU A 84 -6.79 -17.78 -20.80
CA LEU A 84 -6.57 -17.70 -22.25
C LEU A 84 -6.07 -16.31 -22.68
N PRO A 85 -6.70 -15.19 -22.31
CA PRO A 85 -6.14 -13.85 -22.51
C PRO A 85 -4.72 -13.69 -21.93
N PHE A 86 -4.45 -14.24 -20.74
CA PHE A 86 -3.12 -14.22 -20.14
C PHE A 86 -2.07 -14.88 -21.04
N ALA A 87 -2.37 -16.10 -21.54
CA ALA A 87 -1.49 -16.83 -22.45
C ALA A 87 -1.30 -16.05 -23.77
N PHE A 88 -2.36 -15.47 -24.32
CA PHE A 88 -2.29 -14.62 -25.51
C PHE A 88 -1.34 -13.44 -25.31
N PHE A 89 -1.46 -12.67 -24.22
CA PHE A 89 -0.57 -11.56 -23.97
C PHE A 89 0.87 -12.00 -23.69
N ALA A 90 1.07 -13.15 -23.04
CA ALA A 90 2.39 -13.73 -22.84
C ALA A 90 3.09 -14.02 -24.18
N LEU A 91 2.39 -14.64 -25.12
CA LEU A 91 2.88 -14.90 -26.49
C LEU A 91 3.10 -13.59 -27.26
N LEU A 92 2.19 -12.63 -27.14
CA LEU A 92 2.33 -11.33 -27.80
C LEU A 92 3.62 -10.61 -27.36
N VAL A 93 3.91 -10.60 -26.05
CA VAL A 93 5.16 -10.04 -25.51
C VAL A 93 6.37 -10.80 -26.04
N LYS A 94 6.30 -12.14 -26.09
CA LYS A 94 7.40 -12.99 -26.58
C LYS A 94 7.78 -12.70 -28.01
N PHE A 95 6.77 -12.57 -28.91
CA PHE A 95 7.00 -12.42 -30.33
C PHE A 95 7.28 -10.97 -30.77
N LYS A 96 6.76 -9.98 -30.06
CA LYS A 96 6.90 -8.56 -30.43
C LYS A 96 8.12 -7.87 -29.84
N SER A 97 8.81 -8.47 -28.87
CA SER A 97 10.04 -7.90 -28.33
C SER A 97 11.03 -9.01 -27.90
N PRO A 98 12.35 -8.87 -28.19
CA PRO A 98 13.36 -9.85 -27.81
C PRO A 98 13.53 -9.94 -26.29
N GLY A 99 13.69 -11.16 -25.75
CA GLY A 99 13.98 -11.44 -24.33
C GLY A 99 12.87 -12.20 -23.58
N PRO A 100 12.88 -12.20 -22.21
CA PRO A 100 11.95 -12.95 -21.39
C PRO A 100 10.52 -12.36 -21.43
N ILE A 101 9.50 -13.19 -21.23
CA ILE A 101 8.09 -12.75 -21.15
C ILE A 101 7.85 -11.90 -19.92
N PHE A 102 8.40 -12.36 -18.78
CA PHE A 102 8.21 -11.71 -17.50
C PHE A 102 9.40 -10.82 -17.16
N PHE A 103 9.10 -9.62 -16.73
CA PHE A 103 10.02 -8.75 -16.02
C PHE A 103 9.97 -9.11 -14.53
N ARG A 104 11.14 -9.17 -13.90
CA ARG A 104 11.32 -9.49 -12.49
C ARG A 104 12.07 -8.36 -11.82
N GLN A 105 11.52 -7.86 -10.71
CA GLN A 105 12.16 -6.79 -9.95
C GLN A 105 12.01 -7.04 -8.46
N GLN A 106 13.10 -6.81 -7.71
CA GLN A 106 13.07 -6.88 -6.25
C GLN A 106 12.29 -5.68 -5.69
N ARG A 107 11.30 -5.99 -4.88
CA ARG A 107 10.43 -5.01 -4.21
C ARG A 107 10.38 -5.29 -2.72
N ALA A 108 10.08 -4.23 -1.94
CA ALA A 108 9.83 -4.37 -0.52
C ALA A 108 8.40 -4.88 -0.28
N GLY A 109 8.29 -5.97 0.48
CA GLY A 109 7.06 -6.60 0.95
C GLY A 109 6.72 -6.19 2.38
N LEU A 110 6.02 -7.09 3.08
CA LEU A 110 5.68 -6.94 4.49
C LEU A 110 6.96 -6.78 5.33
N HIS A 111 6.98 -5.79 6.23
CA HIS A 111 8.13 -5.43 7.07
C HIS A 111 9.41 -5.09 6.31
N GLY A 112 9.29 -4.79 5.00
CA GLY A 112 10.43 -4.49 4.14
C GLY A 112 11.16 -5.72 3.59
N GLU A 113 10.66 -6.93 3.85
CA GLU A 113 11.23 -8.17 3.32
C GLU A 113 11.24 -8.16 1.78
N PRO A 114 12.36 -8.45 1.15
CA PRO A 114 12.46 -8.42 -0.29
C PRO A 114 11.70 -9.58 -0.94
N PHE A 115 10.93 -9.29 -1.98
CA PHE A 115 10.31 -10.30 -2.83
C PHE A 115 10.46 -9.98 -4.31
N THR A 116 10.38 -11.00 -5.16
CA THR A 116 10.47 -10.85 -6.61
C THR A 116 9.09 -10.57 -7.21
N MET A 117 8.81 -9.31 -7.50
CA MET A 117 7.57 -8.91 -8.17
C MET A 117 7.60 -9.31 -9.67
N LEU A 118 6.52 -9.91 -10.15
CA LEU A 118 6.35 -10.35 -11.52
C LEU A 118 5.48 -9.37 -12.32
N LYS A 119 5.92 -9.03 -13.55
CA LYS A 119 5.12 -8.27 -14.52
C LYS A 119 5.33 -8.83 -15.92
N PHE A 120 4.41 -8.56 -16.85
CA PHE A 120 4.78 -8.69 -18.25
C PHE A 120 5.80 -7.62 -18.61
N ARG A 121 6.78 -7.99 -19.46
CA ARG A 121 7.76 -7.03 -19.95
C ARG A 121 7.09 -6.03 -20.89
N THR A 122 7.17 -4.76 -20.53
CA THR A 122 6.62 -3.62 -21.29
C THR A 122 7.69 -2.66 -21.79
N MET A 123 8.94 -2.86 -21.39
CA MET A 123 10.08 -2.01 -21.73
C MET A 123 11.11 -2.78 -22.56
N VAL A 124 11.99 -2.03 -23.22
CA VAL A 124 13.17 -2.54 -23.92
C VAL A 124 14.14 -3.24 -22.96
N SER A 125 15.04 -4.08 -23.49
CA SER A 125 15.93 -4.89 -22.67
C SER A 125 16.95 -4.10 -21.86
N ASP A 126 17.35 -2.93 -22.33
CA ASP A 126 18.32 -1.99 -21.76
C ASP A 126 17.67 -0.85 -20.94
N ALA A 127 16.39 -1.01 -20.60
CA ALA A 127 15.59 0.01 -19.91
C ALA A 127 16.19 0.48 -18.57
N GLU A 128 16.87 -0.39 -17.82
CA GLU A 128 17.51 -0.02 -16.55
C GLU A 128 18.75 0.85 -16.77
N GLN A 129 19.52 0.63 -17.84
CA GLN A 129 20.66 1.47 -18.19
C GLN A 129 20.18 2.86 -18.59
N LEU A 130 19.15 2.93 -19.42
CA LEU A 130 18.52 4.19 -19.85
C LEU A 130 17.86 4.97 -18.71
N ARG A 131 17.50 4.31 -17.59
CA ARG A 131 16.90 4.97 -16.42
C ARG A 131 17.78 6.09 -15.88
N LYS A 132 19.09 5.87 -15.81
CA LYS A 132 20.03 6.86 -15.27
C LYS A 132 20.07 8.13 -16.11
N GLU A 133 20.02 8.00 -17.44
CA GLU A 133 20.02 9.14 -18.36
C GLU A 133 18.70 9.92 -18.30
N LEU A 134 17.61 9.22 -17.97
CA LEU A 134 16.27 9.81 -17.90
C LEU A 134 15.91 10.37 -16.52
N GLU A 135 16.79 10.26 -15.52
CA GLU A 135 16.49 10.70 -14.14
C GLU A 135 16.21 12.21 -14.06
N GLN A 136 16.83 13.01 -14.93
CA GLN A 136 16.59 14.45 -15.06
C GLN A 136 15.14 14.80 -15.52
N TYR A 137 14.42 13.84 -16.12
CA TYR A 137 13.04 14.02 -16.58
C TYR A 137 12.01 13.48 -15.59
N ASN A 138 12.41 13.12 -14.37
CA ASN A 138 11.50 12.63 -13.35
C ASN A 138 10.44 13.69 -13.01
N GLU A 139 9.16 13.31 -13.10
CA GLU A 139 8.02 14.18 -12.81
C GLU A 139 7.53 14.09 -11.37
N MET A 140 8.12 13.19 -10.57
CA MET A 140 7.71 12.95 -9.18
C MET A 140 8.68 13.60 -8.21
N THR A 141 8.14 14.08 -7.09
CA THR A 141 8.94 14.44 -5.92
C THR A 141 9.25 13.20 -5.06
N GLY A 142 10.35 13.24 -4.32
CA GLY A 142 10.75 12.14 -3.43
C GLY A 142 11.48 10.98 -4.14
N PRO A 143 11.48 9.77 -3.55
CA PRO A 143 12.32 8.66 -4.00
C PRO A 143 11.81 7.95 -5.26
N VAL A 144 10.57 8.22 -5.67
CA VAL A 144 9.89 7.50 -6.76
C VAL A 144 10.19 8.10 -8.12
N PHE A 145 10.41 7.24 -9.13
CA PHE A 145 10.68 7.64 -10.50
C PHE A 145 9.46 7.45 -11.41
N LYS A 146 9.06 8.50 -12.12
CA LYS A 146 7.97 8.48 -13.10
C LYS A 146 8.19 9.50 -14.21
N ILE A 147 8.01 9.08 -15.45
CA ILE A 147 8.03 9.96 -16.64
C ILE A 147 6.76 9.72 -17.47
N THR A 148 6.13 10.80 -17.91
CA THR A 148 5.06 10.72 -18.91
C THR A 148 5.68 10.46 -20.30
N ASN A 149 5.09 9.54 -21.08
CA ASN A 149 5.63 9.10 -22.39
C ASN A 149 7.07 8.55 -22.32
N ASP A 150 7.34 7.69 -21.35
CA ASP A 150 8.64 7.04 -21.18
C ASP A 150 9.10 6.35 -22.49
N PRO A 151 10.24 6.77 -23.08
CA PRO A 151 10.72 6.25 -24.35
C PRO A 151 11.14 4.77 -24.30
N ARG A 152 11.36 4.23 -23.10
CA ARG A 152 11.71 2.82 -22.90
C ARG A 152 10.55 1.87 -23.11
N ILE A 153 9.30 2.39 -23.21
CA ILE A 153 8.10 1.56 -23.32
C ILE A 153 7.91 1.10 -24.77
N THR A 154 7.79 -0.20 -24.97
CA THR A 154 7.52 -0.80 -26.29
C THR A 154 6.09 -0.49 -26.75
N GLY A 155 5.81 -0.60 -28.07
CA GLY A 155 4.46 -0.38 -28.60
C GLY A 155 3.41 -1.29 -27.97
N VAL A 156 3.73 -2.58 -27.76
CA VAL A 156 2.88 -3.54 -27.02
C VAL A 156 2.78 -3.12 -25.55
N GLY A 157 3.88 -2.69 -24.96
CA GLY A 157 3.94 -2.24 -23.58
C GLY A 157 2.98 -1.09 -23.27
N LYS A 158 2.80 -0.15 -24.22
CA LYS A 158 1.82 0.95 -24.08
C LYS A 158 0.39 0.43 -23.91
N VAL A 159 0.00 -0.57 -24.69
CA VAL A 159 -1.34 -1.18 -24.61
C VAL A 159 -1.49 -1.95 -23.28
N LEU A 160 -0.50 -2.76 -22.92
CA LEU A 160 -0.54 -3.54 -21.68
C LEU A 160 -0.65 -2.64 -20.45
N ARG A 161 0.13 -1.54 -20.38
CA ARG A 161 0.08 -0.56 -19.30
C ARG A 161 -1.24 0.19 -19.25
N LYS A 162 -1.79 0.59 -20.42
CA LYS A 162 -3.07 1.30 -20.49
C LYS A 162 -4.18 0.54 -19.76
N TYR A 163 -4.24 -0.77 -19.92
CA TYR A 163 -5.25 -1.63 -19.31
C TYR A 163 -4.74 -2.40 -18.09
N SER A 164 -3.55 -2.04 -17.55
CA SER A 164 -2.90 -2.71 -16.40
C SER A 164 -2.72 -4.23 -16.57
N ILE A 165 -2.72 -4.72 -17.83
CA ILE A 165 -2.51 -6.13 -18.15
C ILE A 165 -1.08 -6.57 -17.77
N ASP A 166 -0.13 -5.64 -17.81
CA ASP A 166 1.25 -5.88 -17.40
C ASP A 166 1.37 -6.31 -15.94
N GLU A 167 0.40 -5.99 -15.10
CA GLU A 167 0.39 -6.33 -13.69
C GLU A 167 -0.26 -7.70 -13.37
N TRP A 168 -0.91 -8.36 -14.34
CA TRP A 168 -1.56 -9.66 -14.11
C TRP A 168 -0.64 -10.75 -13.54
N PRO A 169 0.65 -10.86 -13.93
CA PRO A 169 1.54 -11.85 -13.33
C PRO A 169 1.76 -11.66 -11.82
N GLN A 170 1.45 -10.49 -11.24
CA GLN A 170 1.51 -10.30 -9.78
C GLN A 170 0.48 -11.16 -9.03
N LEU A 171 -0.55 -11.68 -9.69
CA LEU A 171 -1.47 -12.65 -9.08
C LEU A 171 -0.74 -13.90 -8.58
N PHE A 172 0.37 -14.29 -9.21
CA PHE A 172 1.23 -15.35 -8.67
C PHE A 172 1.92 -14.95 -7.36
N ASN A 173 2.31 -13.66 -7.21
CA ASN A 173 2.82 -13.15 -5.94
C ASN A 173 1.73 -13.12 -4.87
N VAL A 174 0.47 -12.81 -5.25
CA VAL A 174 -0.69 -12.91 -4.33
C VAL A 174 -0.89 -14.35 -3.88
N LEU A 175 -0.88 -15.34 -4.78
CA LEU A 175 -1.03 -16.75 -4.43
C LEU A 175 0.09 -17.25 -3.52
N LYS A 176 1.33 -16.82 -3.73
CA LYS A 176 2.47 -17.12 -2.85
C LYS A 176 2.37 -16.46 -1.48
N GLY A 177 1.56 -15.41 -1.32
CA GLY A 177 1.41 -14.67 -0.07
C GLY A 177 2.39 -13.51 0.11
N GLU A 178 3.17 -13.20 -0.91
CA GLU A 178 4.09 -12.06 -0.96
C GLU A 178 3.32 -10.74 -1.14
N MET A 179 2.15 -10.79 -1.77
CA MET A 179 1.24 -9.68 -2.02
C MET A 179 -0.20 -10.01 -1.60
N SER A 180 -1.05 -8.99 -1.55
CA SER A 180 -2.50 -9.03 -1.44
C SER A 180 -3.14 -8.45 -2.70
N LEU A 181 -4.43 -8.70 -2.94
CA LEU A 181 -5.17 -7.99 -3.99
C LEU A 181 -5.26 -6.49 -3.69
N VAL A 182 -5.45 -6.12 -2.42
CA VAL A 182 -5.57 -4.72 -1.99
C VAL A 182 -4.53 -4.41 -0.91
N GLY A 183 -3.78 -3.31 -1.10
CA GLY A 183 -2.76 -2.85 -0.16
C GLY A 183 -1.89 -1.76 -0.76
N PRO A 184 -0.96 -1.16 -0.01
CA PRO A 184 0.00 -0.20 -0.51
C PRO A 184 0.79 -0.73 -1.70
N ARG A 185 1.08 0.12 -2.69
CA ARG A 185 1.87 -0.31 -3.85
C ARG A 185 3.30 -0.67 -3.46
N PRO A 186 3.84 -1.85 -3.86
CA PRO A 186 5.21 -2.23 -3.54
C PRO A 186 6.21 -1.32 -4.28
N LEU A 187 7.22 -0.81 -3.56
CA LEU A 187 8.28 0.01 -4.11
C LEU A 187 9.58 -0.79 -4.30
N PRO A 188 10.44 -0.41 -5.26
CA PRO A 188 11.79 -0.94 -5.39
C PRO A 188 12.59 -0.78 -4.10
N LEU A 189 13.52 -1.70 -3.84
CA LEU A 189 14.34 -1.65 -2.63
C LEU A 189 15.23 -0.40 -2.58
N ASP A 190 15.71 0.07 -3.73
CA ASP A 190 16.51 1.28 -3.86
C ASP A 190 15.71 2.56 -3.53
N GLU A 191 14.40 2.56 -3.81
CA GLU A 191 13.50 3.65 -3.44
C GLU A 191 13.18 3.61 -1.93
N VAL A 192 12.95 2.43 -1.37
CA VAL A 192 12.70 2.25 0.08
C VAL A 192 13.94 2.59 0.91
N ALA A 193 15.14 2.31 0.42
CA ALA A 193 16.39 2.67 1.09
C ALA A 193 16.57 4.20 1.23
N ARG A 194 15.88 4.99 0.41
CA ARG A 194 15.90 6.47 0.45
C ARG A 194 14.79 7.07 1.32
N PHE A 195 14.08 6.26 2.11
CA PHE A 195 13.07 6.75 3.04
C PHE A 195 13.74 7.50 4.20
N ASP A 196 13.46 8.77 4.29
CA ASP A 196 13.93 9.72 5.31
C ASP A 196 12.92 9.95 6.43
N ASP A 197 11.65 9.58 6.24
CA ASP A 197 10.56 9.74 7.20
C ASP A 197 10.07 8.38 7.72
N MET A 198 9.82 8.30 9.03
CA MET A 198 9.23 7.11 9.66
C MET A 198 7.84 6.78 9.11
N ALA A 199 7.06 7.79 8.70
CA ALA A 199 5.76 7.59 8.06
C ALA A 199 5.90 6.80 6.75
N HIS A 200 6.98 7.01 5.99
CA HIS A 200 7.27 6.24 4.78
C HIS A 200 7.49 4.75 5.09
N ARG A 201 8.11 4.43 6.24
CA ARG A 201 8.35 3.04 6.67
C ARG A 201 7.09 2.34 7.13
N ARG A 202 6.14 3.07 7.72
CA ARG A 202 4.88 2.49 8.22
C ARG A 202 4.04 1.82 7.12
N ARG A 203 4.14 2.28 5.88
CA ARG A 203 3.48 1.61 4.75
C ARG A 203 3.95 0.16 4.52
N LEU A 204 5.11 -0.22 5.07
CA LEU A 204 5.64 -1.58 5.03
C LEU A 204 5.06 -2.48 6.13
N SER A 205 4.22 -1.96 7.04
CA SER A 205 3.60 -2.73 8.11
C SER A 205 2.49 -3.68 7.65
N VAL A 206 2.10 -3.61 6.39
CA VAL A 206 1.09 -4.48 5.77
C VAL A 206 1.62 -5.05 4.46
N LYS A 207 0.99 -6.15 3.98
CA LYS A 207 1.34 -6.71 2.66
C LYS A 207 1.04 -5.70 1.56
N PRO A 208 1.94 -5.54 0.58
CA PRO A 208 1.69 -4.72 -0.59
C PRO A 208 0.56 -5.30 -1.44
N GLY A 209 -0.17 -4.41 -2.13
CA GLY A 209 -1.32 -4.76 -2.95
C GLY A 209 -1.09 -4.67 -4.44
N LEU A 210 -1.91 -5.43 -5.20
CA LEU A 210 -2.04 -5.30 -6.64
C LEU A 210 -2.77 -3.99 -6.98
N THR A 211 -3.81 -3.63 -6.21
CA THR A 211 -4.49 -2.33 -6.27
C THR A 211 -4.44 -1.64 -4.90
N CYS A 212 -4.66 -0.32 -4.87
CA CYS A 212 -4.56 0.50 -3.68
C CYS A 212 -5.49 1.72 -3.73
N LEU A 213 -5.66 2.37 -2.57
CA LEU A 213 -6.59 3.48 -2.42
C LEU A 213 -6.28 4.66 -3.35
N TRP A 214 -5.01 5.04 -3.53
CA TRP A 214 -4.65 6.15 -4.40
C TRP A 214 -4.88 5.84 -5.90
N GLN A 215 -4.79 4.56 -6.31
CA GLN A 215 -5.08 4.16 -7.70
C GLN A 215 -6.54 4.39 -8.07
N VAL A 216 -7.47 4.22 -7.12
CA VAL A 216 -8.91 4.41 -7.35
C VAL A 216 -9.40 5.83 -7.07
N ARG A 217 -8.62 6.66 -6.34
CA ARG A 217 -8.98 8.05 -6.02
C ARG A 217 -8.35 9.10 -6.94
N GLY A 218 -7.46 8.75 -7.84
CA GLY A 218 -6.86 9.72 -8.75
C GLY A 218 -5.45 9.40 -9.22
N ARG A 219 -5.28 8.23 -9.79
CA ARG A 219 -4.03 7.61 -10.27
C ARG A 219 -3.00 8.55 -10.90
N ASN A 220 -3.42 9.64 -11.55
CA ASN A 220 -2.55 10.56 -12.29
C ASN A 220 -2.32 11.91 -11.63
N ASN A 221 -3.14 12.29 -10.66
CA ASN A 221 -3.09 13.62 -10.08
C ASN A 221 -2.14 13.72 -8.89
N VAL A 222 -1.65 12.58 -8.39
CA VAL A 222 -0.74 12.53 -7.26
C VAL A 222 0.70 12.65 -7.80
N ARG A 223 1.28 13.85 -7.70
CA ARG A 223 2.67 14.15 -8.09
C ARG A 223 3.62 14.19 -6.90
N ASP A 224 3.10 14.37 -5.69
CA ASP A 224 3.89 14.35 -4.46
C ASP A 224 3.85 12.96 -3.82
N PHE A 225 5.04 12.43 -3.51
CA PHE A 225 5.17 11.15 -2.81
C PHE A 225 4.53 11.16 -1.41
N ARG A 226 4.50 12.32 -0.74
CA ARG A 226 3.82 12.49 0.55
C ARG A 226 2.32 12.21 0.47
N ASP A 227 1.68 12.61 -0.63
CA ASP A 227 0.26 12.31 -0.84
C ASP A 227 0.01 10.82 -1.07
N TRP A 228 0.94 10.10 -1.74
CA TRP A 228 0.86 8.65 -1.83
C TRP A 228 0.93 8.00 -0.45
N VAL A 229 1.93 8.39 0.34
CA VAL A 229 2.11 7.88 1.71
C VAL A 229 0.87 8.17 2.55
N ARG A 230 0.31 9.38 2.48
CA ARG A 230 -0.91 9.73 3.20
C ARG A 230 -2.08 8.81 2.87
N LEU A 231 -2.31 8.52 1.58
CA LEU A 231 -3.38 7.63 1.15
C LEU A 231 -3.12 6.16 1.52
N ASP A 232 -1.86 5.73 1.51
CA ASP A 232 -1.49 4.39 1.98
C ASP A 232 -1.70 4.27 3.50
N LEU A 233 -1.36 5.30 4.28
CA LEU A 233 -1.61 5.33 5.72
C LEU A 233 -3.11 5.43 6.03
N GLU A 234 -3.87 6.21 5.27
CA GLU A 234 -5.34 6.26 5.39
C GLU A 234 -5.94 4.86 5.18
N TYR A 235 -5.44 4.09 4.21
CA TYR A 235 -5.85 2.70 4.00
C TYR A 235 -5.51 1.82 5.21
N ILE A 236 -4.28 1.90 5.72
CA ILE A 236 -3.80 1.10 6.86
C ILE A 236 -4.63 1.40 8.12
N ASP A 237 -4.87 2.69 8.38
CA ASP A 237 -5.58 3.16 9.57
C ASP A 237 -7.08 2.83 9.56
N ASN A 238 -7.68 2.79 8.38
CA ASN A 238 -9.12 2.54 8.23
C ASN A 238 -9.40 1.19 7.58
N TRP A 239 -8.42 0.30 7.58
CA TRP A 239 -8.57 -1.00 6.95
C TRP A 239 -9.79 -1.76 7.49
N SER A 240 -10.55 -2.31 6.55
CA SER A 240 -11.66 -3.22 6.78
C SER A 240 -11.88 -4.07 5.53
N LEU A 241 -12.51 -5.23 5.66
CA LEU A 241 -12.91 -6.05 4.52
C LEU A 241 -13.83 -5.29 3.56
N TRP A 242 -14.66 -4.39 4.08
CA TRP A 242 -15.52 -3.53 3.26
C TRP A 242 -14.73 -2.51 2.45
N LEU A 243 -13.67 -1.94 3.02
CA LEU A 243 -12.79 -1.03 2.29
C LEU A 243 -12.06 -1.76 1.16
N ASP A 244 -11.56 -2.98 1.40
CA ASP A 244 -10.95 -3.81 0.36
C ASP A 244 -11.92 -4.10 -0.77
N PHE A 245 -13.14 -4.54 -0.45
CA PHE A 245 -14.20 -4.77 -1.44
C PHE A 245 -14.50 -3.50 -2.26
N THR A 246 -14.62 -2.36 -1.60
CA THR A 246 -14.87 -1.07 -2.26
C THR A 246 -13.75 -0.70 -3.23
N ILE A 247 -12.48 -0.90 -2.84
CA ILE A 247 -11.32 -0.64 -3.70
C ILE A 247 -11.32 -1.58 -4.90
N LEU A 248 -11.58 -2.87 -4.70
CA LEU A 248 -11.66 -3.86 -5.80
C LEU A 248 -12.74 -3.47 -6.82
N VAL A 249 -13.95 -3.16 -6.37
CA VAL A 249 -15.05 -2.74 -7.26
C VAL A 249 -14.69 -1.45 -8.02
N ARG A 250 -14.10 -0.47 -7.36
CA ARG A 250 -13.67 0.78 -7.99
C ARG A 250 -12.48 0.61 -8.94
N THR A 251 -11.68 -0.44 -8.78
CA THR A 251 -10.56 -0.74 -9.68
C THR A 251 -11.04 -1.17 -11.06
N VAL A 252 -12.16 -1.90 -11.15
CA VAL A 252 -12.70 -2.41 -12.41
C VAL A 252 -12.89 -1.32 -13.48
N PRO A 253 -13.67 -0.24 -13.23
CA PRO A 253 -13.84 0.81 -14.23
C PRO A 253 -12.53 1.55 -14.55
N VAL A 254 -11.64 1.73 -13.58
CA VAL A 254 -10.33 2.38 -13.80
C VAL A 254 -9.47 1.59 -14.79
N VAL A 255 -9.48 0.26 -14.68
CA VAL A 255 -8.76 -0.63 -15.59
C VAL A 255 -9.42 -0.70 -16.96
N LEU A 256 -10.76 -0.82 -17.03
CA LEU A 256 -11.49 -0.93 -18.30
C LEU A 256 -11.41 0.35 -19.15
N VAL A 257 -11.52 1.51 -18.52
CA VAL A 257 -11.41 2.81 -19.21
C VAL A 257 -9.94 3.14 -19.55
N GLY A 258 -8.99 2.46 -18.89
CA GLY A 258 -7.57 2.81 -19.01
C GLY A 258 -7.29 4.20 -18.44
N ALA A 259 -8.15 4.67 -17.54
CA ALA A 259 -8.02 6.00 -16.93
C ALA A 259 -6.74 6.06 -16.10
N GLY A 260 -5.83 6.93 -16.52
CA GLY A 260 -4.64 7.19 -15.76
C GLY A 260 -3.47 6.25 -15.99
N ALA A 261 -3.46 5.44 -17.00
CA ALA A 261 -2.26 4.78 -17.48
C ALA A 261 -1.48 5.73 -18.40
N LYS A 262 -0.27 6.06 -18.00
CA LYS A 262 0.70 6.79 -18.82
C LYS A 262 1.95 5.96 -18.98
#